data_a57c1ab64e72821cface77c779e09959
#
_entry.id   a57c1ab64e72821cface77c779e09959
#
_cell.length_a   1.000
_cell.length_b   1.000
_cell.length_c   1.000
_cell.angle_alpha   90.00
_cell.angle_beta   90.00
_cell.angle_gamma   90.00
#
_symmetry.space_group_name_H-M   'P 1'
#
loop_
_entity.id
_entity.type
_entity.pdbx_description
1 polymer ?
#
loop_
_entity_poly.entity_id
_entity_poly.type
_entity_poly.pdbx_seq_one_letter_code
_entity_poly.pdbx_strand_id
1 'polypeptide(L)'
;GKKPLLFLDEVQNVSGWEKFARRMADTKHRVYITGSNAKMLSQDIQTTLGGRYIPIDVYPYSFKEFLTANDVSVTSNHLLSTEGKAEVLRKFNDYFYFGGFPEGADLLVKRDYLTSVYQKIYLGDIAARHTVDNTFALRIMFKKLAESVKQPLSFTRIANIVSSTGAKVGTQTVIN
;
A
#
# COMPACT_ATOMS: atom_id res chain seq x y z
N GLY A 1 -18.01 -0.14 34.33
CA GLY A 1 -17.96 0.86 33.28
C GLY A 1 -17.42 0.26 31.97
N LYS A 2 -17.82 0.78 30.82
CA LYS A 2 -17.26 0.35 29.53
C LYS A 2 -15.78 0.73 29.48
N LYS A 3 -14.92 -0.23 29.12
CA LYS A 3 -13.50 0.05 28.94
C LYS A 3 -13.28 0.84 27.64
N PRO A 4 -12.34 1.77 27.61
CA PRO A 4 -12.05 2.55 26.40
C PRO A 4 -11.54 1.66 25.27
N LEU A 5 -11.82 2.08 24.05
CA LEU A 5 -11.18 1.55 22.85
C LEU A 5 -9.81 2.22 22.70
N LEU A 6 -8.80 1.44 22.34
CA LEU A 6 -7.45 1.93 22.11
C LEU A 6 -7.12 1.82 20.62
N PHE A 7 -6.66 2.89 20.01
CA PHE A 7 -6.17 2.93 18.64
C PHE A 7 -4.69 3.29 18.70
N LEU A 8 -3.84 2.40 18.22
CA LEU A 8 -2.39 2.56 18.17
C LEU A 8 -2.00 2.61 16.70
N ASP A 9 -1.59 3.78 16.26
CA ASP A 9 -1.24 4.03 14.86
C ASP A 9 0.27 4.04 14.67
N GLU A 10 0.73 3.50 13.52
CA GLU A 10 2.15 3.43 13.14
C GLU A 10 3.05 2.85 14.26
N VAL A 11 2.60 1.74 14.87
CA VAL A 11 3.25 1.17 16.08
C VAL A 11 4.70 0.75 15.87
N GLN A 12 5.13 0.46 14.63
CA GLN A 12 6.52 0.11 14.32
C GLN A 12 7.52 1.22 14.68
N ASN A 13 7.04 2.45 14.91
CA ASN A 13 7.86 3.57 15.35
C ASN A 13 8.13 3.57 16.87
N VAL A 14 7.50 2.66 17.62
CA VAL A 14 7.59 2.59 19.08
C VAL A 14 8.15 1.25 19.52
N SER A 15 9.33 1.24 20.12
CA SER A 15 9.91 -0.01 20.64
C SER A 15 9.10 -0.57 21.81
N GLY A 16 8.83 -1.88 21.79
CA GLY A 16 8.10 -2.58 22.86
C GLY A 16 6.60 -2.37 22.87
N TRP A 17 6.02 -1.86 21.77
CA TRP A 17 4.57 -1.69 21.63
C TRP A 17 3.80 -3.00 21.81
N GLU A 18 4.38 -4.13 21.44
CA GLU A 18 3.78 -5.46 21.52
C GLU A 18 3.45 -5.82 22.98
N LYS A 19 4.38 -5.53 23.91
CA LYS A 19 4.19 -5.77 25.33
C LYS A 19 3.09 -4.89 25.91
N PHE A 20 3.02 -3.65 25.47
CA PHE A 20 1.94 -2.74 25.85
C PHE A 20 0.59 -3.23 25.32
N ALA A 21 0.51 -3.56 24.03
CA ALA A 21 -0.70 -4.05 23.39
C ALA A 21 -1.22 -5.34 24.07
N ARG A 22 -0.31 -6.28 24.38
CA ARG A 22 -0.64 -7.50 25.10
C ARG A 22 -1.21 -7.19 26.49
N ARG A 23 -0.57 -6.33 27.26
CA ARG A 23 -1.05 -5.94 28.60
C ARG A 23 -2.44 -5.31 28.55
N MET A 24 -2.71 -4.47 27.54
CA MET A 24 -4.03 -3.88 27.34
C MET A 24 -5.09 -4.94 26.97
N ALA A 25 -4.75 -5.88 26.10
CA ALA A 25 -5.61 -6.98 25.75
C ALA A 25 -5.88 -7.91 26.95
N ASP A 26 -4.86 -8.24 27.75
CA ASP A 26 -5.00 -9.06 28.97
C ASP A 26 -5.92 -8.39 30.01
N THR A 27 -5.96 -7.07 30.04
CA THR A 27 -6.89 -6.28 30.85
C THR A 27 -8.26 -6.09 30.17
N LYS A 28 -8.53 -6.81 29.06
CA LYS A 28 -9.80 -6.82 28.29
C LYS A 28 -10.13 -5.46 27.66
N HIS A 29 -9.15 -4.68 27.25
CA HIS A 29 -9.36 -3.55 26.37
C HIS A 29 -9.45 -4.05 24.93
N ARG A 30 -10.25 -3.39 24.09
CA ARG A 30 -10.19 -3.57 22.65
C ARG A 30 -9.10 -2.67 22.11
N VAL A 31 -8.12 -3.28 21.45
CA VAL A 31 -6.96 -2.57 20.89
C VAL A 31 -6.96 -2.77 19.39
N TYR A 32 -6.95 -1.68 18.66
CA TYR A 32 -6.79 -1.63 17.21
C TYR A 32 -5.39 -1.09 16.92
N ILE A 33 -4.68 -1.78 16.06
CA ILE A 33 -3.27 -1.49 15.78
C ILE A 33 -3.12 -1.33 14.29
N THR A 34 -2.46 -0.26 13.85
CA THR A 34 -2.05 -0.07 12.46
C THR A 34 -0.53 -0.01 12.36
N GLY A 35 -0.02 -0.30 11.17
CA GLY A 35 1.39 -0.16 10.86
C GLY A 35 1.66 -0.48 9.40
N SER A 36 2.65 0.20 8.84
CA SER A 36 3.00 0.08 7.42
C SER A 36 3.88 -1.14 7.08
N ASN A 37 4.34 -1.88 8.10
CA ASN A 37 5.21 -3.04 7.91
C ASN A 37 4.50 -4.35 8.26
N ALA A 38 3.84 -4.97 7.28
CA ALA A 38 3.13 -6.23 7.45
C ALA A 38 4.05 -7.38 7.97
N LYS A 39 5.34 -7.40 7.64
CA LYS A 39 6.30 -8.39 8.14
C LYS A 39 6.58 -8.23 9.64
N MET A 40 6.80 -7.00 10.09
CA MET A 40 6.99 -6.73 11.52
C MET A 40 5.73 -7.06 12.31
N LEU A 41 4.57 -6.68 11.78
CA LEU A 41 3.28 -7.00 12.40
C LEU A 41 3.03 -8.51 12.48
N SER A 42 3.41 -9.30 11.49
CA SER A 42 3.11 -10.74 11.47
C SER A 42 4.03 -11.57 12.38
N GLN A 43 5.34 -11.32 12.41
CA GLN A 43 6.30 -12.12 13.20
C GLN A 43 6.29 -11.74 14.68
N ASP A 44 6.33 -10.46 15.00
CA ASP A 44 6.36 -9.99 16.39
C ASP A 44 5.01 -10.21 17.08
N ILE A 45 3.92 -10.09 16.33
CA ILE A 45 2.57 -10.37 16.84
C ILE A 45 2.38 -11.87 17.10
N GLN A 46 2.81 -12.76 16.20
CA GLN A 46 2.66 -14.20 16.39
C GLN A 46 3.38 -14.69 17.66
N THR A 47 4.57 -14.19 17.91
CA THR A 47 5.38 -14.58 19.07
C THR A 47 4.89 -13.96 20.38
N THR A 48 4.58 -12.67 20.35
CA THR A 48 4.28 -11.91 21.57
C THR A 48 2.81 -11.91 21.95
N LEU A 49 1.90 -11.82 21.00
CA LEU A 49 0.46 -11.87 21.26
C LEU A 49 -0.13 -13.28 21.28
N GLY A 50 0.67 -14.28 20.89
CA GLY A 50 0.28 -15.68 21.03
C GLY A 50 -1.05 -16.04 20.36
N GLY A 51 -1.30 -15.53 19.14
CA GLY A 51 -2.52 -15.80 18.39
C GLY A 51 -3.78 -15.05 18.85
N ARG A 52 -3.66 -14.09 19.78
CA ARG A 52 -4.79 -13.30 20.31
C ARG A 52 -5.08 -12.04 19.51
N TYR A 53 -4.99 -12.10 18.19
CA TYR A 53 -5.29 -10.99 17.30
C TYR A 53 -6.04 -11.48 16.06
N ILE A 54 -6.74 -10.58 15.43
CA ILE A 54 -7.41 -10.81 14.15
C ILE A 54 -6.81 -9.82 13.16
N PRO A 55 -6.09 -10.28 12.13
CA PRO A 55 -5.60 -9.41 11.09
C PRO A 55 -6.76 -8.91 10.23
N ILE A 56 -6.72 -7.64 9.89
CA ILE A 56 -7.67 -7.01 8.97
C ILE A 56 -6.84 -6.34 7.88
N ASP A 57 -6.91 -6.91 6.68
CA ASP A 57 -6.24 -6.33 5.52
C ASP A 57 -7.11 -5.23 4.93
N VAL A 58 -6.54 -4.04 4.80
CA VAL A 58 -7.19 -2.88 4.18
C VAL A 58 -6.50 -2.58 2.86
N TYR A 59 -7.26 -2.74 1.77
CA TYR A 59 -6.80 -2.48 0.41
C TYR A 59 -7.39 -1.16 -0.12
N PRO A 60 -6.80 -0.57 -1.16
CA PRO A 60 -7.47 0.43 -1.95
C PRO A 60 -8.82 -0.09 -2.47
N TYR A 61 -9.75 0.79 -2.79
CA TYR A 61 -11.04 0.40 -3.33
C TYR A 61 -10.89 -0.53 -4.55
N SER A 62 -11.62 -1.64 -4.54
CA SER A 62 -11.94 -2.36 -5.77
C SER A 62 -12.78 -1.47 -6.70
N PHE A 63 -12.87 -1.79 -7.98
CA PHE A 63 -13.69 -1.00 -8.89
C PHE A 63 -15.17 -0.91 -8.45
N LYS A 64 -15.69 -1.99 -7.87
CA LYS A 64 -17.05 -2.01 -7.31
C LYS A 64 -17.22 -1.03 -6.15
N GLU A 65 -16.28 -1.03 -5.21
CA GLU A 65 -16.28 -0.10 -4.08
C GLU A 65 -16.07 1.35 -4.54
N PHE A 66 -15.21 1.55 -5.54
CA PHE A 66 -15.00 2.85 -6.17
C PHE A 66 -16.29 3.39 -6.80
N LEU A 67 -17.07 2.55 -7.50
CA LEU A 67 -18.38 2.93 -8.04
C LEU A 67 -19.34 3.32 -6.93
N THR A 68 -19.41 2.52 -5.86
CA THR A 68 -20.27 2.81 -4.70
C THR A 68 -19.88 4.12 -4.01
N ALA A 69 -18.58 4.37 -3.81
CA ALA A 69 -18.07 5.61 -3.24
C ALA A 69 -18.32 6.85 -4.10
N ASN A 70 -18.57 6.65 -5.40
CA ASN A 70 -18.95 7.70 -6.35
C ASN A 70 -20.46 7.75 -6.65
N ASP A 71 -21.29 7.15 -5.79
CA ASP A 71 -22.75 7.10 -5.92
C ASP A 71 -23.26 6.47 -7.24
N VAL A 72 -22.42 5.63 -7.88
CA VAL A 72 -22.82 4.91 -9.09
C VAL A 72 -23.38 3.54 -8.73
N SER A 73 -24.69 3.40 -8.83
CA SER A 73 -25.39 2.14 -8.58
C SER A 73 -25.47 1.29 -9.84
N VAL A 74 -24.71 0.19 -9.88
CA VAL A 74 -24.71 -0.72 -11.05
C VAL A 74 -25.83 -1.74 -10.89
N THR A 75 -26.99 -1.44 -11.50
CA THR A 75 -28.09 -2.39 -11.65
C THR A 75 -28.11 -2.98 -13.06
N SER A 76 -28.81 -4.10 -13.26
CA SER A 76 -28.98 -4.68 -14.59
C SER A 76 -29.61 -3.69 -15.57
N ASN A 77 -30.62 -2.93 -15.12
CA ASN A 77 -31.27 -1.89 -15.94
C ASN A 77 -30.33 -0.74 -16.30
N HIS A 78 -29.47 -0.32 -15.36
CA HIS A 78 -28.46 0.72 -15.58
C HIS A 78 -27.48 0.30 -16.69
N LEU A 79 -27.02 -0.95 -16.65
CA LEU A 79 -26.11 -1.50 -17.65
C LEU A 79 -26.77 -1.78 -19.02
N LEU A 80 -28.11 -1.80 -19.13
CA LEU A 80 -28.79 -1.94 -20.40
C LEU A 80 -28.89 -0.60 -21.14
N SER A 81 -28.85 0.52 -20.46
CA SER A 81 -28.91 1.85 -21.08
C SER A 81 -27.55 2.28 -21.63
N THR A 82 -27.57 3.07 -22.72
CA THR A 82 -26.35 3.66 -23.28
C THR A 82 -25.69 4.63 -22.33
N GLU A 83 -26.48 5.41 -21.61
CA GLU A 83 -26.00 6.40 -20.62
C GLU A 83 -25.33 5.71 -19.44
N GLY A 84 -25.95 4.66 -18.88
CA GLY A 84 -25.37 3.90 -17.77
C GLY A 84 -24.05 3.21 -18.15
N LYS A 85 -23.98 2.63 -19.35
CA LYS A 85 -22.72 2.08 -19.86
C LYS A 85 -21.64 3.14 -19.99
N ALA A 86 -21.98 4.30 -20.55
CA ALA A 86 -21.04 5.41 -20.72
C ALA A 86 -20.55 5.96 -19.36
N GLU A 87 -21.44 6.02 -18.36
CA GLU A 87 -21.07 6.43 -17.01
C GLU A 87 -20.09 5.44 -16.36
N VAL A 88 -20.42 4.15 -16.38
CA VAL A 88 -19.53 3.11 -15.82
C VAL A 88 -18.18 3.09 -16.54
N LEU A 89 -18.17 3.27 -17.87
CA LEU A 89 -16.92 3.31 -18.65
C LEU A 89 -16.06 4.54 -18.29
N ARG A 90 -16.66 5.70 -18.09
CA ARG A 90 -15.93 6.89 -17.62
C ARG A 90 -15.30 6.64 -16.24
N LYS A 91 -16.07 6.08 -15.30
CA LYS A 91 -15.57 5.72 -13.97
C LYS A 91 -14.50 4.63 -14.02
N PHE A 92 -14.63 3.67 -14.95
CA PHE A 92 -13.59 2.66 -15.16
C PHE A 92 -12.28 3.28 -15.65
N ASN A 93 -12.34 4.21 -16.62
CA ASN A 93 -11.15 4.92 -17.09
C ASN A 93 -10.49 5.71 -15.95
N ASP A 94 -11.28 6.39 -15.13
CA ASP A 94 -10.79 7.13 -13.96
C ASP A 94 -10.08 6.19 -12.98
N TYR A 95 -10.73 5.09 -12.63
CA TYR A 95 -10.18 4.06 -11.77
C TYR A 95 -8.92 3.41 -12.36
N PHE A 96 -8.92 3.12 -13.66
CA PHE A 96 -7.79 2.51 -14.35
C PHE A 96 -6.54 3.40 -14.35
N TYR A 97 -6.71 4.71 -14.54
CA TYR A 97 -5.59 5.65 -14.57
C TYR A 97 -5.12 6.14 -13.19
N PHE A 98 -6.02 6.23 -12.24
CA PHE A 98 -5.74 6.84 -10.93
C PHE A 98 -5.84 5.88 -9.74
N GLY A 99 -6.32 4.67 -9.98
CA GLY A 99 -6.44 3.64 -8.94
C GLY A 99 -7.60 3.88 -7.98
N GLY A 100 -7.58 3.10 -6.89
CA GLY A 100 -8.66 3.05 -5.91
C GLY A 100 -8.31 3.66 -4.55
N PHE A 101 -7.32 4.54 -4.44
CA PHE A 101 -7.05 5.21 -3.17
C PHE A 101 -8.23 6.12 -2.78
N PRO A 102 -8.86 5.89 -1.59
CA PRO A 102 -10.04 6.65 -1.19
C PRO A 102 -9.83 8.16 -1.19
N GLU A 103 -8.70 8.62 -0.66
CA GLU A 103 -8.34 10.03 -0.57
C GLU A 103 -8.16 10.70 -1.94
N GLY A 104 -7.80 9.91 -2.97
CA GLY A 104 -7.65 10.39 -4.35
C GLY A 104 -8.96 10.53 -5.11
N ALA A 105 -10.07 9.95 -4.61
CA ALA A 105 -11.34 9.89 -5.32
C ALA A 105 -11.92 11.28 -5.62
N ASP A 106 -11.86 12.18 -4.65
CA ASP A 106 -12.47 13.52 -4.71
C ASP A 106 -11.50 14.63 -5.13
N LEU A 107 -10.24 14.29 -5.39
CA LEU A 107 -9.24 15.29 -5.74
C LEU A 107 -9.32 15.70 -7.21
N LEU A 108 -9.27 16.99 -7.47
CA LEU A 108 -9.18 17.54 -8.83
C LEU A 108 -7.84 17.21 -9.50
N VAL A 109 -6.76 17.15 -8.70
CA VAL A 109 -5.37 16.94 -9.18
C VAL A 109 -4.86 15.57 -8.73
N LYS A 110 -5.52 14.51 -9.18
CA LYS A 110 -5.23 13.12 -8.79
C LYS A 110 -3.79 12.69 -9.06
N ARG A 111 -3.20 13.18 -10.15
CA ARG A 111 -1.81 12.85 -10.51
C ARG A 111 -0.80 13.35 -9.49
N ASP A 112 -0.98 14.56 -8.98
CA ASP A 112 -0.06 15.15 -7.99
C ASP A 112 -0.17 14.41 -6.66
N TYR A 113 -1.39 14.03 -6.27
CA TYR A 113 -1.62 13.18 -5.12
C TYR A 113 -0.88 11.83 -5.27
N LEU A 114 -1.05 11.12 -6.37
CA LEU A 114 -0.38 9.84 -6.61
C LEU A 114 1.15 10.00 -6.65
N THR A 115 1.65 11.10 -7.20
CA THR A 115 3.07 11.42 -7.19
C THR A 115 3.58 11.61 -5.76
N SER A 116 2.83 12.30 -4.92
CA SER A 116 3.17 12.51 -3.51
C SER A 116 3.16 11.19 -2.71
N VAL A 117 2.14 10.34 -2.94
CA VAL A 117 2.07 9.00 -2.33
C VAL A 117 3.26 8.15 -2.76
N TYR A 118 3.56 8.13 -4.07
CA TYR A 118 4.72 7.42 -4.59
C TYR A 118 6.03 7.91 -3.98
N GLN A 119 6.22 9.22 -3.87
CA GLN A 119 7.42 9.80 -3.24
C GLN A 119 7.53 9.44 -1.77
N LYS A 120 6.41 9.48 -1.02
CA LYS A 120 6.38 9.09 0.39
C LYS A 120 6.79 7.64 0.57
N ILE A 121 6.21 6.72 -0.19
CA ILE A 121 6.53 5.29 -0.13
C ILE A 121 7.98 5.04 -0.57
N TYR A 122 8.39 5.65 -1.68
CA TYR A 122 9.70 5.46 -2.27
C TYR A 122 10.83 6.02 -1.41
N LEU A 123 10.73 7.28 -0.95
CA LEU A 123 11.76 7.95 -0.18
C LEU A 123 11.64 7.67 1.32
N GLY A 124 10.42 7.70 1.84
CA GLY A 124 10.17 7.53 3.26
C GLY A 124 10.28 6.07 3.71
N ASP A 125 9.56 5.18 3.03
CA ASP A 125 9.45 3.81 3.50
C ASP A 125 10.56 2.89 2.98
N ILE A 126 10.86 2.90 1.70
CA ILE A 126 11.79 1.93 1.12
C ILE A 126 13.24 2.40 1.27
N ALA A 127 13.55 3.62 0.83
CA ALA A 127 14.93 4.11 0.89
C ALA A 127 15.45 4.24 2.33
N ALA A 128 14.63 4.79 3.23
CA ALA A 128 15.03 4.97 4.64
C ALA A 128 15.15 3.64 5.39
N ARG A 129 14.21 2.69 5.19
CA ARG A 129 14.25 1.39 5.89
C ARG A 129 15.40 0.50 5.47
N HIS A 130 15.74 0.51 4.19
CA HIS A 130 16.78 -0.37 3.64
C HIS A 130 18.13 0.34 3.51
N THR A 131 18.26 1.55 4.06
CA THR A 131 19.50 2.35 4.04
C THR A 131 20.05 2.43 2.61
N VAL A 132 19.14 2.72 1.64
CA VAL A 132 19.50 2.79 0.24
C VAL A 132 20.06 4.19 -0.07
N ASP A 133 21.38 4.32 -0.14
CA ASP A 133 22.04 5.58 -0.44
C ASP A 133 21.80 6.06 -1.87
N ASN A 134 21.67 5.13 -2.81
CA ASN A 134 21.49 5.45 -4.23
C ASN A 134 20.01 5.48 -4.61
N THR A 135 19.34 6.57 -4.26
CA THR A 135 17.92 6.80 -4.59
C THR A 135 17.66 6.91 -6.10
N PHE A 136 18.67 7.31 -6.88
CA PHE A 136 18.56 7.34 -8.34
C PHE A 136 18.49 5.92 -8.93
N ALA A 137 19.34 5.01 -8.47
CA ALA A 137 19.31 3.60 -8.87
C ALA A 137 17.97 2.93 -8.52
N LEU A 138 17.47 3.20 -7.32
CA LEU A 138 16.18 2.72 -6.86
C LEU A 138 15.04 3.22 -7.76
N ARG A 139 15.05 4.50 -8.14
CA ARG A 139 14.05 5.08 -9.05
C ARG A 139 14.04 4.41 -10.43
N ILE A 140 15.21 4.13 -10.99
CA ILE A 140 15.31 3.42 -12.27
C ILE A 140 14.80 1.99 -12.14
N MET A 141 15.14 1.31 -11.05
CA MET A 141 14.64 -0.04 -10.76
C MET A 141 13.11 -0.08 -10.73
N PHE A 142 12.46 0.80 -9.97
CA PHE A 142 11.00 0.87 -9.93
C PHE A 142 10.37 1.19 -11.28
N LYS A 143 10.96 2.12 -12.02
CA LYS A 143 10.50 2.41 -13.38
C LYS A 143 10.55 1.17 -14.27
N LYS A 144 11.65 0.42 -14.22
CA LYS A 144 11.81 -0.81 -15.02
C LYS A 144 10.87 -1.93 -14.57
N LEU A 145 10.63 -2.07 -13.28
CA LEU A 145 9.62 -3.01 -12.75
C LEU A 145 8.21 -2.67 -13.28
N ALA A 146 7.83 -1.40 -13.21
CA ALA A 146 6.53 -0.94 -13.70
C ALA A 146 6.36 -1.14 -15.23
N GLU A 147 7.40 -0.87 -16.01
CA GLU A 147 7.41 -1.10 -17.47
C GLU A 147 7.34 -2.59 -17.84
N SER A 148 7.72 -3.48 -16.93
CA SER A 148 7.89 -4.92 -17.19
C SER A 148 6.75 -5.80 -16.66
N VAL A 149 5.61 -5.22 -16.25
CA VAL A 149 4.49 -5.95 -15.60
C VAL A 149 3.98 -7.15 -16.40
N LYS A 150 4.19 -7.18 -17.72
CA LYS A 150 3.79 -8.31 -18.60
C LYS A 150 4.95 -9.12 -19.16
N GLN A 151 6.18 -8.86 -18.71
CA GLN A 151 7.37 -9.55 -19.25
C GLN A 151 8.18 -10.18 -18.12
N PRO A 152 8.72 -11.39 -18.32
CA PRO A 152 9.66 -11.98 -17.37
C PRO A 152 10.88 -11.07 -17.19
N LEU A 153 11.15 -10.69 -15.96
CA LEU A 153 12.28 -9.85 -15.61
C LEU A 153 13.11 -10.54 -14.53
N SER A 154 14.39 -10.79 -14.81
CA SER A 154 15.29 -11.35 -13.81
C SER A 154 15.99 -10.24 -13.01
N PHE A 155 16.34 -10.55 -11.76
CA PHE A 155 17.11 -9.62 -10.91
C PHE A 155 18.44 -9.22 -11.55
N THR A 156 19.12 -10.15 -12.23
CA THR A 156 20.35 -9.87 -12.98
C THR A 156 20.12 -8.85 -14.10
N ARG A 157 19.01 -8.99 -14.84
CA ARG A 157 18.67 -8.01 -15.89
C ARG A 157 18.39 -6.64 -15.33
N ILE A 158 17.69 -6.54 -14.19
CA ILE A 158 17.47 -5.26 -13.49
C ILE A 158 18.80 -4.65 -13.07
N ALA A 159 19.66 -5.44 -12.41
CA ALA A 159 20.97 -4.97 -11.95
C ALA A 159 21.82 -4.44 -13.13
N ASN A 160 21.84 -5.13 -14.26
CA ASN A 160 22.56 -4.69 -15.47
C ASN A 160 21.99 -3.38 -16.04
N ILE A 161 20.66 -3.24 -16.10
CA ILE A 161 20.00 -2.01 -16.57
C ILE A 161 20.34 -0.84 -15.64
N VAL A 162 20.25 -1.04 -14.32
CA VAL A 162 20.58 0.00 -13.36
C VAL A 162 22.07 0.37 -13.44
N SER A 163 22.95 -0.62 -13.56
CA SER A 163 24.40 -0.41 -13.68
C SER A 163 24.80 0.34 -14.96
N SER A 164 24.08 0.12 -16.07
CA SER A 164 24.33 0.84 -17.34
C SER A 164 24.05 2.35 -17.25
N THR A 165 23.34 2.79 -16.22
CA THR A 165 23.10 4.23 -15.97
C THR A 165 24.17 4.90 -15.10
N GLY A 166 25.28 4.20 -14.84
CA GLY A 166 26.38 4.68 -14.01
C GLY A 166 26.25 4.38 -12.50
N ALA A 167 25.14 3.78 -12.09
CA ALA A 167 24.94 3.38 -10.70
C ALA A 167 25.50 1.96 -10.49
N LYS A 168 26.52 1.81 -9.64
CA LYS A 168 27.06 0.47 -9.30
C LYS A 168 26.06 -0.27 -8.40
N VAL A 169 25.28 -1.17 -8.97
CA VAL A 169 24.31 -1.99 -8.26
C VAL A 169 24.52 -3.46 -8.59
N GLY A 170 24.80 -4.27 -7.58
CA GLY A 170 24.92 -5.72 -7.72
C GLY A 170 23.55 -6.42 -7.70
N THR A 171 23.49 -7.65 -8.22
CA THR A 171 22.26 -8.46 -8.21
C THR A 171 21.73 -8.67 -6.78
N GLN A 172 22.63 -8.84 -5.80
CA GLN A 172 22.25 -9.00 -4.40
C GLN A 172 21.54 -7.76 -3.83
N THR A 173 21.96 -6.58 -4.24
CA THR A 173 21.30 -5.32 -3.83
C THR A 173 19.89 -5.18 -4.41
N VAL A 174 19.62 -5.81 -5.54
CA VAL A 174 18.27 -5.81 -6.16
C VAL A 174 17.35 -6.84 -5.49
N ILE A 175 17.91 -7.88 -4.87
CA ILE A 175 17.16 -8.95 -4.19
C ILE A 175 16.75 -8.53 -2.78
N ASN A 176 17.62 -7.81 -2.08
CA ASN A 176 17.37 -7.34 -0.71
C ASN A 176 16.40 -6.16 -0.68
#